data_6ab06f80dec16213d7cb8a4e2424555d
#
_entry.id   6ab06f80dec16213d7cb8a4e2424555d
#
_cell.length_a   1.000
_cell.length_b   1.000
_cell.length_c   1.000
_cell.angle_alpha   90.00
_cell.angle_beta   90.00
_cell.angle_gamma   90.00
#
_symmetry.space_group_name_H-M   'P 1'
#
loop_
_entity.id
_entity.type
_entity.pdbx_description
1 polymer ?
#
loop_
_entity_poly.entity_id
_entity_poly.type
_entity_poly.pdbx_seq_one_letter_code
_entity_poly.pdbx_strand_id
1 'polypeptide(L)'
;MQQSFPMNSRQSESSLIQRHLEIIPVPELGDGIFKNAYPLWHPSGARGIFGGIAIAQSLNAAQATISDEKLHAHSMHLSFLNAGREDTDIFYQVTDLRRGKSFISKSVKAVQKDRTLAISTISFARMSVGSRGGNEGVISHAEPMPKNVPRPEKKGDEAYEQPSKLRKTNKVYFSKGPYINWSLGVVESTSPDLEPRKPYQKRIHQWIKARDLIASSSSSTINQYQHRIHLAALAYMSDSYFLAAVPHASGIFDFVSPPLTEFYMDSEGPAGVHKGYTKIPRPYLQDTRTTDKPSHSSSNQNRVGMMVSLDHTIYFHCPRGFQADEWMLAEVQNHWAGEGRGLITQKIWSRDGTLIATCIQEVSY
;
A
#
# COMPACT_ATOMS: atom_id res chain seq x y z
N MET A 1 -5.50 56.01 5.17
CA MET A 1 -4.54 55.22 4.35
C MET A 1 -4.37 53.88 5.01
N GLN A 2 -5.14 52.87 4.57
CA GLN A 2 -4.98 51.50 5.01
C GLN A 2 -3.97 50.81 4.06
N GLN A 3 -2.82 50.45 4.58
CA GLN A 3 -1.85 49.65 3.85
C GLN A 3 -2.33 48.21 3.85
N SER A 4 -2.74 47.73 2.69
CA SER A 4 -2.96 46.29 2.40
C SER A 4 -1.60 45.61 2.33
N PHE A 5 -1.33 44.70 3.27
CA PHE A 5 -0.22 43.76 3.16
C PHE A 5 -0.51 42.74 2.07
N PRO A 6 0.42 42.49 1.16
CA PRO A 6 0.23 41.43 0.18
C PRO A 6 0.28 40.08 0.90
N MET A 7 -0.80 39.31 0.81
CA MET A 7 -0.78 37.88 1.11
C MET A 7 0.12 37.19 0.06
N ASN A 8 1.39 37.04 0.42
CA ASN A 8 2.35 36.27 -0.35
C ASN A 8 2.58 34.99 0.42
N SER A 9 2.10 33.89 -0.11
CA SER A 9 2.85 32.64 -0.13
C SER A 9 1.99 31.55 -0.77
N ARG A 10 2.35 31.13 -1.96
CA ARG A 10 2.10 29.77 -2.42
C ARG A 10 2.84 28.85 -1.46
N GLN A 11 2.24 28.50 -0.34
CA GLN A 11 2.55 27.26 0.35
C GLN A 11 2.18 26.16 -0.65
N SER A 12 3.16 25.44 -1.18
CA SER A 12 2.90 24.26 -1.97
C SER A 12 2.09 23.32 -1.07
N GLU A 13 0.82 23.17 -1.36
CA GLU A 13 -0.04 22.27 -0.59
C GLU A 13 0.59 20.88 -0.65
N SER A 14 0.86 20.30 0.52
CA SER A 14 1.38 18.94 0.62
C SER A 14 0.41 17.98 -0.09
N SER A 15 0.95 17.02 -0.86
CA SER A 15 0.13 16.03 -1.58
C SER A 15 -0.74 15.23 -0.61
N LEU A 16 -1.84 14.66 -1.12
CA LEU A 16 -2.76 13.90 -0.27
C LEU A 16 -2.07 12.75 0.47
N ILE A 17 -1.14 12.05 -0.18
CA ILE A 17 -0.37 10.99 0.48
C ILE A 17 0.52 11.56 1.58
N GLN A 18 1.20 12.69 1.36
CA GLN A 18 2.04 13.33 2.39
C GLN A 18 1.24 13.65 3.65
N ARG A 19 0.00 14.17 3.51
CA ARG A 19 -0.89 14.41 4.66
C ARG A 19 -1.20 13.13 5.44
N HIS A 20 -1.40 12.00 4.75
CA HIS A 20 -1.64 10.72 5.40
C HIS A 20 -0.40 10.15 6.10
N LEU A 21 0.78 10.55 5.68
CA LEU A 21 2.05 10.11 6.26
C LEU A 21 2.51 10.98 7.42
N GLU A 22 2.03 12.23 7.48
CA GLU A 22 2.55 13.23 8.39
C GLU A 22 2.18 12.95 9.83
N ILE A 23 3.20 13.07 10.70
CA ILE A 23 3.08 12.95 12.13
C ILE A 23 3.70 14.17 12.79
N ILE A 24 3.22 14.54 13.97
CA ILE A 24 3.75 15.61 14.79
C ILE A 24 4.21 15.09 16.14
N PRO A 25 5.33 15.59 16.70
CA PRO A 25 5.78 15.21 18.03
C PRO A 25 4.80 15.72 19.10
N VAL A 26 4.71 14.98 20.21
CA VAL A 26 3.87 15.30 21.39
C VAL A 26 4.77 15.32 22.61
N PRO A 27 5.65 16.35 22.77
CA PRO A 27 6.69 16.35 23.80
C PRO A 27 6.12 16.39 25.24
N GLU A 28 4.90 16.87 25.41
CA GLU A 28 4.21 16.89 26.70
C GLU A 28 3.88 15.48 27.22
N LEU A 29 3.86 14.46 26.35
CA LEU A 29 3.66 13.05 26.73
C LEU A 29 4.97 12.27 26.83
N GLY A 30 6.10 12.89 26.48
CA GLY A 30 7.44 12.33 26.56
C GLY A 30 8.18 12.27 25.23
N ASP A 31 9.48 12.00 25.30
CA ASP A 31 10.32 11.84 24.12
C ASP A 31 9.92 10.61 23.30
N GLY A 32 9.97 10.74 21.97
CA GLY A 32 9.65 9.65 21.05
C GLY A 32 8.15 9.34 20.92
N ILE A 33 7.28 10.26 21.38
CA ILE A 33 5.84 10.17 21.18
C ILE A 33 5.41 11.12 20.06
N PHE A 34 4.66 10.58 19.12
CA PHE A 34 4.12 11.30 17.96
C PHE A 34 2.63 11.02 17.82
N LYS A 35 1.92 11.88 17.06
CA LYS A 35 0.54 11.62 16.64
C LYS A 35 0.34 11.97 15.18
N ASN A 36 -0.75 11.49 14.55
CA ASN A 36 -1.12 11.92 13.21
C ASN A 36 -1.34 13.44 13.16
N ALA A 37 -0.85 14.07 12.10
CA ALA A 37 -1.01 15.52 11.88
C ALA A 37 -2.38 15.87 11.30
N TYR A 38 -2.97 14.97 10.51
CA TYR A 38 -4.23 15.18 9.78
C TYR A 38 -5.26 14.10 10.12
N PRO A 39 -6.56 14.34 9.84
CA PRO A 39 -7.60 13.34 10.02
C PRO A 39 -7.26 12.02 9.32
N LEU A 40 -7.62 10.93 9.96
CA LEU A 40 -7.35 9.59 9.46
C LEU A 40 -8.33 9.21 8.34
N TRP A 41 -7.84 8.54 7.33
CA TRP A 41 -8.70 8.05 6.25
C TRP A 41 -9.34 6.72 6.62
N HIS A 42 -10.68 6.73 6.60
CA HIS A 42 -11.49 5.54 6.77
C HIS A 42 -12.13 5.20 5.42
N PRO A 43 -11.72 4.09 4.79
CA PRO A 43 -12.36 3.65 3.56
C PRO A 43 -13.82 3.30 3.83
N SER A 44 -14.72 3.79 3.01
CA SER A 44 -16.13 3.50 3.19
C SER A 44 -16.40 2.00 3.05
N GLY A 45 -17.23 1.46 3.96
CA GLY A 45 -17.48 0.02 4.05
C GLY A 45 -16.39 -0.80 4.74
N ALA A 46 -15.24 -0.21 5.05
CA ALA A 46 -14.20 -0.86 5.85
C ALA A 46 -14.60 -0.89 7.34
N ARG A 47 -13.99 -1.82 8.09
CA ARG A 47 -14.22 -1.96 9.54
C ARG A 47 -13.53 -0.86 10.36
N GLY A 48 -12.47 -0.27 9.82
CA GLY A 48 -11.66 0.74 10.46
C GLY A 48 -10.83 1.54 9.47
N ILE A 49 -9.91 2.35 9.96
CA ILE A 49 -8.99 3.10 9.13
C ILE A 49 -8.15 2.17 8.24
N PHE A 50 -7.64 2.69 7.13
CA PHE A 50 -6.76 1.94 6.25
C PHE A 50 -5.48 1.51 6.98
N GLY A 51 -5.13 0.22 6.91
CA GLY A 51 -3.98 -0.35 7.62
C GLY A 51 -2.64 0.28 7.23
N GLY A 52 -2.50 0.68 5.96
CA GLY A 52 -1.33 1.39 5.46
C GLY A 52 -1.02 2.69 6.21
N ILE A 53 -1.99 3.33 6.87
CA ILE A 53 -1.76 4.49 7.75
C ILE A 53 -0.90 4.07 8.95
N ALA A 54 -1.33 3.02 9.66
CA ALA A 54 -0.60 2.53 10.84
C ALA A 54 0.81 2.06 10.48
N ILE A 55 0.97 1.39 9.32
CA ILE A 55 2.26 0.96 8.80
C ILE A 55 3.17 2.17 8.55
N ALA A 56 2.72 3.11 7.72
CA ALA A 56 3.55 4.23 7.27
C ALA A 56 3.86 5.24 8.39
N GLN A 57 2.88 5.57 9.23
CA GLN A 57 3.10 6.50 10.35
C GLN A 57 3.97 5.87 11.45
N SER A 58 3.90 4.56 11.69
CA SER A 58 4.84 3.87 12.57
C SER A 58 6.27 3.94 12.03
N LEU A 59 6.45 3.73 10.72
CA LEU A 59 7.75 3.88 10.07
C LEU A 59 8.27 5.32 10.21
N ASN A 60 7.42 6.31 9.95
CA ASN A 60 7.80 7.72 10.08
C ASN A 60 8.15 8.10 11.52
N ALA A 61 7.41 7.62 12.51
CA ALA A 61 7.71 7.85 13.92
C ALA A 61 9.10 7.30 14.29
N ALA A 62 9.41 6.07 13.87
CA ALA A 62 10.74 5.51 14.07
C ALA A 62 11.83 6.30 13.33
N GLN A 63 11.60 6.68 12.06
CA GLN A 63 12.53 7.48 11.25
C GLN A 63 12.80 8.86 11.87
N ALA A 64 11.79 9.50 12.47
CA ALA A 64 11.92 10.80 13.13
C ALA A 64 12.88 10.79 14.32
N THR A 65 13.09 9.63 14.95
CA THR A 65 14.03 9.45 16.06
C THR A 65 15.45 9.04 15.62
N ILE A 66 15.71 8.96 14.30
CA ILE A 66 17.02 8.61 13.73
C ILE A 66 17.65 9.87 13.14
N SER A 67 18.70 10.38 13.77
CA SER A 67 19.47 11.54 13.33
C SER A 67 20.57 11.20 12.30
N ASP A 68 21.04 9.95 12.30
CA ASP A 68 22.08 9.52 11.36
C ASP A 68 21.47 9.23 9.98
N GLU A 69 21.83 10.04 8.99
CA GLU A 69 21.34 9.96 7.61
C GLU A 69 21.78 8.70 6.85
N LYS A 70 22.84 8.05 7.32
CA LYS A 70 23.35 6.81 6.73
C LYS A 70 22.59 5.58 7.18
N LEU A 71 21.67 5.73 8.14
CA LEU A 71 20.80 4.66 8.63
C LEU A 71 19.46 4.70 7.92
N HIS A 72 19.14 3.62 7.21
CA HIS A 72 17.89 3.45 6.48
C HIS A 72 17.13 2.25 7.00
N ALA A 73 15.82 2.36 7.05
CA ALA A 73 14.99 1.20 7.34
C ALA A 73 15.21 0.12 6.28
N HIS A 74 15.52 -1.10 6.73
CA HIS A 74 15.68 -2.26 5.85
C HIS A 74 14.60 -3.33 6.09
N SER A 75 13.96 -3.32 7.25
CA SER A 75 12.80 -4.18 7.51
C SER A 75 11.85 -3.59 8.54
N MET A 76 10.60 -3.97 8.42
CA MET A 76 9.53 -3.63 9.35
C MET A 76 8.59 -4.83 9.48
N HIS A 77 8.21 -5.16 10.72
CA HIS A 77 7.24 -6.21 11.05
C HIS A 77 6.17 -5.59 11.94
N LEU A 78 4.92 -5.67 11.54
CA LEU A 78 3.79 -5.06 12.24
C LEU A 78 2.68 -6.09 12.44
N SER A 79 2.15 -6.17 13.66
CA SER A 79 0.94 -6.95 13.98
C SER A 79 -0.23 -6.00 14.20
N PHE A 80 -1.36 -6.25 13.51
CA PHE A 80 -2.61 -5.53 13.73
C PHE A 80 -3.37 -6.18 14.89
N LEU A 81 -3.75 -5.40 15.89
CA LEU A 81 -4.41 -5.87 17.10
C LEU A 81 -5.88 -5.42 17.19
N ASN A 82 -6.14 -4.18 16.79
CA ASN A 82 -7.48 -3.60 16.83
C ASN A 82 -7.72 -2.67 15.65
N ALA A 83 -8.96 -2.61 15.19
CA ALA A 83 -9.37 -1.63 14.19
C ALA A 83 -9.30 -0.21 14.76
N GLY A 84 -8.68 0.70 14.02
CA GLY A 84 -8.61 2.12 14.37
C GLY A 84 -9.87 2.87 13.96
N ARG A 85 -10.15 3.98 14.64
CA ARG A 85 -11.27 4.89 14.38
C ARG A 85 -10.74 6.17 13.72
N GLU A 86 -11.53 6.75 12.81
CA GLU A 86 -11.18 8.00 12.11
C GLU A 86 -11.32 9.24 12.98
N ASP A 87 -12.19 9.19 14.00
CA ASP A 87 -12.56 10.29 14.89
C ASP A 87 -11.62 10.47 16.10
N THR A 88 -10.53 9.72 16.16
CA THR A 88 -9.61 9.70 17.31
C THR A 88 -8.17 9.67 16.82
N ASP A 89 -7.31 10.52 17.36
CA ASP A 89 -5.87 10.52 17.03
C ASP A 89 -5.20 9.19 17.42
N ILE A 90 -4.22 8.79 16.61
CA ILE A 90 -3.31 7.68 16.93
C ILE A 90 -2.04 8.27 17.54
N PHE A 91 -1.63 7.76 18.69
CA PHE A 91 -0.34 8.07 19.29
C PHE A 91 0.65 6.95 18.99
N TYR A 92 1.82 7.31 18.47
CA TYR A 92 2.92 6.41 18.15
C TYR A 92 4.02 6.55 19.19
N GLN A 93 4.23 5.51 20.01
CA GLN A 93 5.21 5.46 21.07
C GLN A 93 6.43 4.69 20.56
N VAL A 94 7.55 5.37 20.37
CA VAL A 94 8.80 4.79 19.85
C VAL A 94 9.70 4.43 21.01
N THR A 95 10.21 3.19 21.02
CA THR A 95 11.16 2.69 22.01
C THR A 95 12.38 2.08 21.31
N ASP A 96 13.58 2.39 21.81
CA ASP A 96 14.81 1.75 21.37
C ASP A 96 14.88 0.32 21.91
N LEU A 97 14.94 -0.67 20.99
CA LEU A 97 15.22 -2.06 21.36
C LEU A 97 16.72 -2.36 21.34
N ARG A 98 17.41 -1.78 20.36
CA ARG A 98 18.86 -1.89 20.21
C ARG A 98 19.40 -0.65 19.52
N ARG A 99 20.51 -0.12 20.04
CA ARG A 99 21.25 0.99 19.43
C ARG A 99 22.70 0.57 19.24
N GLY A 100 23.04 0.15 18.03
CA GLY A 100 24.40 -0.20 17.63
C GLY A 100 24.96 0.78 16.60
N LYS A 101 26.24 0.64 16.25
CA LYS A 101 26.92 1.50 15.28
C LYS A 101 26.41 1.29 13.84
N SER A 102 26.15 0.03 13.47
CA SER A 102 25.74 -0.35 12.11
C SER A 102 24.27 -0.70 11.99
N PHE A 103 23.62 -1.08 13.10
CA PHE A 103 22.22 -1.47 13.16
C PHE A 103 21.53 -0.82 14.35
N ILE A 104 20.32 -0.33 14.12
CA ILE A 104 19.40 0.15 15.15
C ILE A 104 18.09 -0.60 14.99
N SER A 105 17.48 -1.02 16.08
CA SER A 105 16.13 -1.60 16.07
C SER A 105 15.24 -0.85 17.05
N LYS A 106 14.04 -0.54 16.61
CA LYS A 106 13.04 0.19 17.40
C LYS A 106 11.73 -0.58 17.41
N SER A 107 10.98 -0.46 18.49
CA SER A 107 9.56 -0.80 18.47
C SER A 107 8.73 0.47 18.40
N VAL A 108 7.56 0.36 17.76
CA VAL A 108 6.56 1.43 17.74
C VAL A 108 5.22 0.81 18.14
N LYS A 109 4.59 1.39 19.15
CA LYS A 109 3.24 1.03 19.58
C LYS A 109 2.28 2.12 19.14
N ALA A 110 1.32 1.77 18.29
CA ALA A 110 0.25 2.67 17.83
C ALA A 110 -0.97 2.51 18.75
N VAL A 111 -1.42 3.58 19.37
CA VAL A 111 -2.45 3.56 20.42
C VAL A 111 -3.53 4.61 20.12
N GLN A 112 -4.80 4.23 20.28
CA GLN A 112 -5.93 5.16 20.35
C GLN A 112 -6.61 5.03 21.72
N LYS A 113 -6.65 6.12 22.49
CA LYS A 113 -7.10 6.11 23.89
C LYS A 113 -6.30 5.07 24.68
N ASP A 114 -6.96 4.05 25.20
CA ASP A 114 -6.40 2.93 25.97
C ASP A 114 -6.17 1.66 25.14
N ARG A 115 -6.49 1.68 23.82
CA ARG A 115 -6.41 0.51 22.96
C ARG A 115 -5.19 0.55 22.04
N THR A 116 -4.38 -0.49 22.09
CA THR A 116 -3.30 -0.70 21.13
C THR A 116 -3.89 -1.17 19.80
N LEU A 117 -3.64 -0.40 18.73
CA LEU A 117 -4.09 -0.74 17.37
C LEU A 117 -3.11 -1.67 16.69
N ALA A 118 -1.82 -1.37 16.81
CA ALA A 118 -0.74 -2.14 16.20
C ALA A 118 0.56 -2.02 17.02
N ILE A 119 1.41 -3.03 16.88
CA ILE A 119 2.78 -3.03 17.38
C ILE A 119 3.70 -3.38 16.23
N SER A 120 4.80 -2.64 16.07
CA SER A 120 5.79 -2.91 15.05
C SER A 120 7.21 -2.95 15.60
N THR A 121 8.08 -3.73 14.95
CA THR A 121 9.53 -3.66 15.09
C THR A 121 10.12 -3.21 13.76
N ILE A 122 10.99 -2.19 13.81
CA ILE A 122 11.59 -1.58 12.63
C ILE A 122 13.10 -1.58 12.81
N SER A 123 13.79 -2.15 11.83
CA SER A 123 15.24 -2.25 11.85
C SER A 123 15.87 -1.36 10.78
N PHE A 124 16.91 -0.65 11.19
CA PHE A 124 17.70 0.27 10.37
C PHE A 124 19.11 -0.26 10.23
N ALA A 125 19.64 -0.20 9.03
CA ALA A 125 21.01 -0.56 8.72
C ALA A 125 21.77 0.64 8.13
N ARG A 126 23.05 0.74 8.45
CA ARG A 126 23.95 1.69 7.81
C ARG A 126 24.26 1.19 6.39
N MET A 127 23.85 1.96 5.39
CA MET A 127 24.20 1.67 4.02
C MET A 127 25.53 2.32 3.66
N SER A 128 26.41 1.56 3.03
CA SER A 128 27.65 2.09 2.46
C SER A 128 27.30 2.92 1.23
N VAL A 129 27.60 4.21 1.26
CA VAL A 129 27.50 5.06 0.08
C VAL A 129 28.71 4.76 -0.79
N GLY A 130 28.52 3.95 -1.87
CA GLY A 130 29.41 3.90 -3.01
C GLY A 130 30.92 3.79 -2.73
N SER A 131 31.33 2.94 -1.80
CA SER A 131 32.75 2.64 -1.64
C SER A 131 33.18 1.73 -2.77
N ARG A 132 33.75 2.30 -3.83
CA ARG A 132 34.57 1.55 -4.77
C ARG A 132 35.75 0.94 -3.98
N GLY A 133 35.57 -0.29 -3.44
CA GLY A 133 36.64 -1.02 -2.75
C GLY A 133 36.33 -1.67 -1.40
N GLY A 134 35.13 -1.56 -0.86
CA GLY A 134 34.66 -2.37 0.28
C GLY A 134 33.89 -3.59 -0.19
N ASN A 135 33.62 -4.57 0.67
CA ASN A 135 32.94 -5.85 0.41
C ASN A 135 31.54 -5.76 -0.27
N GLU A 136 31.28 -4.72 -1.04
CA GLU A 136 30.13 -4.62 -1.93
C GLU A 136 30.32 -5.61 -3.06
N GLY A 137 29.59 -6.73 -3.02
CA GLY A 137 29.37 -7.46 -4.23
C GLY A 137 29.95 -8.84 -4.36
N VAL A 138 30.36 -9.49 -3.28
CA VAL A 138 30.63 -10.94 -3.35
C VAL A 138 29.31 -11.69 -3.60
N ILE A 139 28.18 -11.19 -3.07
CA ILE A 139 26.84 -11.75 -3.31
C ILE A 139 25.88 -10.59 -3.59
N SER A 140 25.45 -10.44 -4.83
CA SER A 140 24.45 -9.46 -5.25
C SER A 140 23.57 -10.05 -6.34
N HIS A 141 22.28 -10.26 -6.06
CA HIS A 141 21.28 -10.67 -7.04
C HIS A 141 19.91 -10.21 -6.60
N ALA A 142 19.03 -9.98 -7.56
CA ALA A 142 17.63 -9.69 -7.32
C ALA A 142 16.77 -10.39 -8.38
N GLU A 143 15.56 -10.76 -8.02
CA GLU A 143 14.61 -11.27 -8.99
C GLU A 143 14.22 -10.16 -9.97
N PRO A 144 14.31 -10.42 -11.29
CA PRO A 144 13.95 -9.41 -12.29
C PRO A 144 12.45 -9.16 -12.29
N MET A 145 12.07 -7.93 -12.64
CA MET A 145 10.66 -7.59 -12.86
C MET A 145 10.05 -8.49 -13.96
N PRO A 146 8.81 -9.00 -13.75
CA PRO A 146 8.12 -9.81 -14.73
C PRO A 146 8.06 -9.14 -16.12
N LYS A 147 8.38 -9.90 -17.16
CA LYS A 147 8.35 -9.41 -18.54
C LYS A 147 6.92 -9.38 -19.07
N ASN A 148 6.69 -8.52 -20.07
CA ASN A 148 5.40 -8.43 -20.80
C ASN A 148 4.19 -8.04 -19.92
N VAL A 149 4.41 -7.43 -18.76
CA VAL A 149 3.34 -6.84 -17.97
C VAL A 149 2.91 -5.52 -18.64
N PRO A 150 1.64 -5.39 -19.05
CA PRO A 150 1.16 -4.15 -19.63
C PRO A 150 1.39 -2.98 -18.69
N ARG A 151 1.88 -1.85 -19.21
CA ARG A 151 2.12 -0.64 -18.41
C ARG A 151 0.96 0.33 -18.54
N PRO A 152 0.63 1.09 -17.48
CA PRO A 152 -0.33 2.16 -17.57
C PRO A 152 0.18 3.24 -18.53
N GLU A 153 -0.57 3.53 -19.59
CA GLU A 153 -0.29 4.64 -20.51
C GLU A 153 -1.25 5.78 -20.20
N LYS A 154 -0.71 7.00 -20.09
CA LYS A 154 -1.52 8.19 -19.88
C LYS A 154 -2.12 8.62 -21.21
N LYS A 155 -3.45 8.68 -21.30
CA LYS A 155 -4.17 9.32 -22.42
C LYS A 155 -4.92 10.55 -21.88
N GLY A 156 -4.48 11.72 -22.31
CA GLY A 156 -5.02 12.99 -21.82
C GLY A 156 -4.65 13.30 -20.37
N ASP A 157 -5.24 14.33 -19.80
CA ASP A 157 -4.81 14.84 -18.49
C ASP A 157 -5.30 14.03 -17.29
N GLU A 158 -6.29 13.14 -17.43
CA GLU A 158 -6.93 12.46 -16.31
C GLU A 158 -7.16 10.94 -16.44
N ALA A 159 -6.95 10.33 -17.62
CA ALA A 159 -7.29 8.92 -17.83
C ALA A 159 -6.09 8.05 -18.19
N TYR A 160 -6.02 6.85 -17.61
CA TYR A 160 -5.13 5.78 -18.03
C TYR A 160 -5.94 4.77 -18.86
N GLU A 161 -5.52 4.48 -20.10
CA GLU A 161 -6.19 3.44 -20.89
C GLU A 161 -5.82 2.05 -20.40
N GLN A 162 -6.84 1.19 -20.35
CA GLN A 162 -6.61 -0.24 -20.19
C GLN A 162 -6.07 -0.82 -21.52
N PRO A 163 -5.18 -1.82 -21.45
CA PRO A 163 -4.71 -2.53 -22.65
C PRO A 163 -5.89 -3.03 -23.48
N SER A 164 -5.77 -2.95 -24.80
CA SER A 164 -6.86 -3.22 -25.76
C SER A 164 -7.49 -4.62 -25.64
N LYS A 165 -6.79 -5.59 -25.06
CA LYS A 165 -7.32 -6.94 -24.77
C LYS A 165 -8.26 -6.99 -23.58
N LEU A 166 -8.27 -5.97 -22.73
CA LEU A 166 -9.11 -5.84 -21.54
C LEU A 166 -10.29 -4.89 -21.76
N ARG A 167 -10.49 -4.41 -22.98
CA ARG A 167 -11.44 -3.35 -23.37
C ARG A 167 -12.92 -3.64 -23.17
N LYS A 168 -13.34 -4.82 -22.75
CA LYS A 168 -14.78 -5.09 -22.55
C LYS A 168 -15.36 -4.46 -21.27
N THR A 169 -14.51 -3.86 -20.42
CA THR A 169 -14.96 -3.13 -19.24
C THR A 169 -14.21 -1.81 -19.10
N ASN A 170 -14.82 -0.75 -19.60
CA ASN A 170 -14.24 0.57 -19.80
C ASN A 170 -14.06 1.44 -18.56
N LYS A 171 -13.70 0.90 -17.38
CA LYS A 171 -13.56 1.76 -16.21
C LYS A 171 -12.23 1.54 -15.52
N VAL A 172 -11.37 2.55 -15.61
CA VAL A 172 -10.18 2.69 -14.77
C VAL A 172 -10.65 3.09 -13.38
N TYR A 173 -10.39 2.24 -12.40
CA TYR A 173 -10.84 2.48 -11.02
C TYR A 173 -9.91 3.48 -10.34
N PHE A 174 -10.31 4.73 -10.31
CA PHE A 174 -9.67 5.74 -9.48
C PHE A 174 -10.33 5.74 -8.10
N SER A 175 -9.67 5.19 -7.09
CA SER A 175 -10.04 5.54 -5.74
C SER A 175 -9.77 7.04 -5.56
N LYS A 176 -10.62 7.78 -4.86
CA LYS A 176 -10.32 9.16 -4.42
C LYS A 176 -9.25 9.20 -3.32
N GLY A 177 -8.61 8.06 -3.03
CA GLY A 177 -7.56 7.92 -2.05
C GLY A 177 -6.23 8.56 -2.46
N PRO A 178 -5.24 8.51 -1.58
CA PRO A 178 -3.95 9.19 -1.75
C PRO A 178 -3.04 8.54 -2.79
N TYR A 179 -3.40 7.37 -3.31
CA TYR A 179 -2.64 6.64 -4.33
C TYR A 179 -3.55 6.09 -5.42
N ILE A 180 -2.96 5.67 -6.51
CA ILE A 180 -3.62 5.01 -7.64
C ILE A 180 -3.17 3.56 -7.64
N ASN A 181 -4.14 2.65 -7.71
CA ASN A 181 -3.92 1.23 -7.92
C ASN A 181 -4.57 0.83 -9.26
N TRP A 182 -3.76 0.36 -10.20
CA TRP A 182 -4.22 -0.17 -11.47
C TRP A 182 -4.01 -1.67 -11.50
N SER A 183 -5.05 -2.41 -11.11
CA SER A 183 -5.01 -3.86 -11.04
C SER A 183 -5.21 -4.48 -12.42
N LEU A 184 -4.34 -5.43 -12.75
CA LEU A 184 -4.44 -6.26 -13.95
C LEU A 184 -5.16 -7.59 -13.65
N GLY A 185 -5.50 -7.82 -12.37
CA GLY A 185 -6.15 -9.04 -11.93
C GLY A 185 -5.23 -10.27 -11.92
N VAL A 186 -5.84 -11.43 -11.91
CA VAL A 186 -5.13 -12.72 -11.90
C VAL A 186 -4.53 -12.99 -13.27
N VAL A 187 -3.24 -13.27 -13.30
CA VAL A 187 -2.54 -13.67 -14.52
C VAL A 187 -2.82 -15.15 -14.80
N GLU A 188 -3.66 -15.39 -15.76
CA GLU A 188 -3.98 -16.73 -16.25
C GLU A 188 -2.98 -17.16 -17.34
N SER A 189 -2.83 -18.48 -17.54
CA SER A 189 -2.07 -18.98 -18.69
C SER A 189 -2.80 -18.65 -19.98
N THR A 190 -2.07 -18.10 -20.96
CA THR A 190 -2.63 -17.75 -22.27
C THR A 190 -2.73 -18.93 -23.23
N SER A 191 -2.20 -20.10 -22.85
CA SER A 191 -2.26 -21.29 -23.69
C SER A 191 -3.51 -22.09 -23.36
N PRO A 192 -4.39 -22.37 -24.34
CA PRO A 192 -5.62 -23.13 -24.15
C PRO A 192 -5.38 -24.61 -23.80
N ASP A 193 -4.17 -25.12 -24.05
CA ASP A 193 -3.79 -26.51 -23.82
C ASP A 193 -3.22 -26.79 -22.43
N LEU A 194 -3.08 -25.76 -21.58
CA LEU A 194 -2.56 -25.91 -20.23
C LEU A 194 -3.71 -26.04 -19.22
N GLU A 195 -3.57 -26.98 -18.29
CA GLU A 195 -4.50 -27.07 -17.17
C GLU A 195 -4.60 -25.73 -16.40
N PRO A 196 -5.80 -25.38 -15.89
CA PRO A 196 -5.99 -24.18 -15.09
C PRO A 196 -5.01 -24.16 -13.90
N ARG A 197 -4.33 -23.04 -13.71
CA ARG A 197 -3.39 -22.89 -12.58
C ARG A 197 -4.13 -23.04 -11.26
N LYS A 198 -3.53 -23.79 -10.35
CA LYS A 198 -3.99 -23.88 -8.96
C LYS A 198 -3.81 -22.51 -8.25
N PRO A 199 -4.62 -22.19 -7.21
CA PRO A 199 -4.56 -20.90 -6.54
C PRO A 199 -3.14 -20.44 -6.18
N TYR A 200 -2.31 -21.30 -5.62
CA TYR A 200 -0.94 -20.97 -5.21
C TYR A 200 0.04 -20.74 -6.39
N GLN A 201 -0.34 -21.11 -7.60
CA GLN A 201 0.45 -20.87 -8.83
C GLN A 201 0.07 -19.56 -9.53
N LYS A 202 -1.07 -18.99 -9.17
CA LYS A 202 -1.56 -17.75 -9.76
C LYS A 202 -0.75 -16.54 -9.26
N ARG A 203 -0.59 -15.57 -10.14
CA ARG A 203 0.00 -14.28 -9.85
C ARG A 203 -1.02 -13.20 -10.11
N ILE A 204 -1.00 -12.16 -9.29
CA ILE A 204 -1.84 -10.98 -9.46
C ILE A 204 -0.90 -9.82 -9.66
N HIS A 205 -1.08 -9.10 -10.76
CA HIS A 205 -0.27 -7.92 -11.05
C HIS A 205 -1.08 -6.65 -10.82
N GLN A 206 -0.43 -5.66 -10.24
CA GLN A 206 -0.97 -4.32 -10.10
C GLN A 206 0.14 -3.28 -10.24
N TRP A 207 -0.20 -2.13 -10.83
CA TRP A 207 0.65 -0.96 -10.80
C TRP A 207 0.14 -0.01 -9.73
N ILE A 208 1.04 0.49 -8.90
CA ILE A 208 0.72 1.40 -7.81
C ILE A 208 1.62 2.65 -7.88
N LYS A 209 1.06 3.79 -7.50
CA LYS A 209 1.82 5.04 -7.32
C LYS A 209 1.06 6.02 -6.44
N ALA A 210 1.76 6.96 -5.79
CA ALA A 210 1.11 8.12 -5.19
C ALA A 210 0.36 8.91 -6.27
N ARG A 211 -0.81 9.46 -5.92
CA ARG A 211 -1.66 10.19 -6.88
C ARG A 211 -0.98 11.46 -7.36
N ASP A 212 -0.50 12.24 -6.43
CA ASP A 212 0.11 13.52 -6.67
C ASP A 212 1.63 13.42 -6.53
N LEU A 213 2.36 14.37 -7.08
CA LEU A 213 3.78 14.47 -6.87
C LEU A 213 4.08 14.65 -5.38
N ILE A 214 5.05 13.91 -4.89
CA ILE A 214 5.58 14.09 -3.56
C ILE A 214 6.51 15.28 -3.60
N ALA A 215 6.04 16.42 -3.10
CA ALA A 215 6.79 17.66 -3.16
C ALA A 215 8.14 17.53 -2.45
N SER A 216 9.21 17.82 -3.17
CA SER A 216 10.50 18.09 -2.57
C SER A 216 10.46 19.48 -1.96
N SER A 217 10.80 19.63 -0.67
CA SER A 217 10.97 20.96 -0.12
C SER A 217 12.22 21.61 -0.74
N SER A 218 12.12 22.91 -1.01
CA SER A 218 13.19 23.69 -1.61
C SER A 218 14.42 23.92 -0.70
N SER A 219 14.40 23.43 0.52
CA SER A 219 15.51 23.54 1.48
C SER A 219 16.50 22.39 1.30
N SER A 220 17.78 22.70 1.16
CA SER A 220 18.87 21.71 0.99
C SER A 220 18.95 20.69 2.15
N THR A 221 18.58 21.09 3.36
CA THR A 221 18.57 20.21 4.54
C THR A 221 17.42 19.19 4.51
N ILE A 222 16.34 19.47 3.80
CA ILE A 222 15.17 18.60 3.71
C ILE A 222 15.33 17.61 2.54
N ASN A 223 16.11 17.95 1.51
CA ASN A 223 16.39 17.07 0.39
C ASN A 223 17.05 15.75 0.81
N GLN A 224 17.90 15.77 1.84
CA GLN A 224 18.58 14.55 2.31
C GLN A 224 17.63 13.51 2.94
N TYR A 225 16.45 13.95 3.43
CA TYR A 225 15.44 13.06 4.00
C TYR A 225 14.28 12.74 3.06
N GLN A 226 14.30 13.28 1.84
CA GLN A 226 13.20 13.10 0.88
C GLN A 226 12.93 11.61 0.60
N HIS A 227 13.98 10.79 0.51
CA HIS A 227 13.82 9.35 0.33
C HIS A 227 12.98 8.68 1.45
N ARG A 228 12.96 9.23 2.68
CA ARG A 228 12.17 8.70 3.80
C ARG A 228 10.68 8.86 3.55
N ILE A 229 10.27 9.95 2.89
CA ILE A 229 8.86 10.17 2.53
C ILE A 229 8.43 9.17 1.46
N HIS A 230 9.26 8.95 0.43
CA HIS A 230 8.98 7.93 -0.60
C HIS A 230 8.92 6.53 0.00
N LEU A 231 9.80 6.22 0.97
CA LEU A 231 9.80 4.94 1.66
C LEU A 231 8.52 4.74 2.49
N ALA A 232 8.06 5.77 3.20
CA ALA A 232 6.81 5.73 3.95
C ALA A 232 5.59 5.65 3.01
N ALA A 233 5.63 6.33 1.85
CA ALA A 233 4.58 6.21 0.84
C ALA A 233 4.52 4.80 0.24
N LEU A 234 5.67 4.16 -0.01
CA LEU A 234 5.74 2.75 -0.41
C LEU A 234 5.12 1.85 0.67
N ALA A 235 5.50 2.05 1.94
CA ALA A 235 4.95 1.30 3.07
C ALA A 235 3.44 1.49 3.22
N TYR A 236 2.92 2.71 2.98
CA TYR A 236 1.49 2.98 2.93
C TYR A 236 0.79 2.17 1.82
N MET A 237 1.34 2.23 0.61
CA MET A 237 0.72 1.61 -0.58
C MET A 237 0.90 0.10 -0.61
N SER A 238 1.89 -0.46 0.10
CA SER A 238 2.13 -1.90 0.14
C SER A 238 0.99 -2.70 0.75
N ASP A 239 0.14 -2.09 1.61
CA ASP A 239 -1.05 -2.73 2.17
C ASP A 239 -2.22 -2.84 1.18
N SER A 240 -2.01 -2.51 -0.07
CA SER A 240 -3.04 -2.64 -1.09
C SER A 240 -3.18 -4.08 -1.60
N TYR A 241 -4.41 -4.53 -1.84
CA TYR A 241 -4.78 -5.80 -2.48
C TYR A 241 -4.60 -7.10 -1.65
N PHE A 242 -3.93 -7.11 -0.51
CA PHE A 242 -3.71 -8.35 0.24
C PHE A 242 -5.02 -9.08 0.59
N LEU A 243 -6.02 -8.36 1.08
CA LEU A 243 -7.30 -8.95 1.47
C LEU A 243 -8.02 -9.66 0.31
N ALA A 244 -7.94 -9.10 -0.90
CA ALA A 244 -8.57 -9.67 -2.08
C ALA A 244 -7.75 -10.81 -2.72
N ALA A 245 -6.46 -10.93 -2.42
CA ALA A 245 -5.58 -11.86 -3.11
C ALA A 245 -5.96 -13.33 -2.91
N VAL A 246 -6.36 -13.72 -1.70
CA VAL A 246 -6.75 -15.10 -1.38
C VAL A 246 -8.03 -15.51 -2.12
N PRO A 247 -9.16 -14.80 -1.97
CA PRO A 247 -10.37 -15.17 -2.69
C PRO A 247 -10.21 -15.07 -4.21
N HIS A 248 -9.53 -14.04 -4.75
CA HIS A 248 -9.32 -13.92 -6.20
C HIS A 248 -8.48 -15.05 -6.77
N ALA A 249 -7.40 -15.45 -6.09
CA ALA A 249 -6.62 -16.62 -6.49
C ALA A 249 -7.47 -17.89 -6.54
N SER A 250 -8.46 -17.99 -5.66
CA SER A 250 -9.41 -19.11 -5.57
C SER A 250 -10.62 -18.97 -6.51
N GLY A 251 -10.71 -17.87 -7.28
CA GLY A 251 -11.85 -17.61 -8.18
C GLY A 251 -13.12 -17.15 -7.47
N ILE A 252 -13.02 -16.69 -6.23
CA ILE A 252 -14.15 -16.20 -5.44
C ILE A 252 -14.20 -14.68 -5.53
N PHE A 253 -15.32 -14.14 -6.01
CA PHE A 253 -15.55 -12.71 -6.20
C PHE A 253 -16.80 -12.20 -5.48
N ASP A 254 -17.47 -13.05 -4.71
CA ASP A 254 -18.62 -12.70 -3.89
C ASP A 254 -18.20 -12.43 -2.44
N PHE A 255 -18.42 -11.20 -1.99
CA PHE A 255 -18.06 -10.74 -0.66
C PHE A 255 -19.30 -10.23 0.07
N VAL A 256 -19.38 -10.50 1.39
CA VAL A 256 -20.37 -9.85 2.27
C VAL A 256 -19.95 -8.40 2.52
N SER A 257 -18.64 -8.19 2.80
CA SER A 257 -18.01 -6.88 2.93
C SER A 257 -16.81 -6.83 1.98
N PRO A 258 -17.00 -6.34 0.74
CA PRO A 258 -15.92 -6.36 -0.24
C PRO A 258 -14.71 -5.54 0.22
N PRO A 259 -13.47 -5.98 -0.09
CA PRO A 259 -12.28 -5.19 0.16
C PRO A 259 -12.25 -3.93 -0.73
N LEU A 260 -11.40 -2.97 -0.41
CA LEU A 260 -11.27 -1.70 -1.15
C LEU A 260 -11.10 -1.86 -2.66
N THR A 261 -10.41 -2.90 -3.08
CA THR A 261 -10.17 -3.22 -4.50
C THR A 261 -11.44 -3.60 -5.27
N GLU A 262 -12.52 -3.92 -4.56
CA GLU A 262 -13.82 -4.27 -5.14
C GLU A 262 -14.79 -3.08 -5.17
N PHE A 263 -14.39 -1.92 -4.64
CA PHE A 263 -15.20 -0.71 -4.68
C PHE A 263 -14.68 0.26 -5.72
N TYR A 264 -15.56 0.83 -6.49
CA TYR A 264 -15.28 2.05 -7.21
C TYR A 264 -16.29 3.13 -6.82
N MET A 265 -15.87 4.38 -6.87
CA MET A 265 -16.76 5.50 -6.61
C MET A 265 -17.38 5.95 -7.91
N ASP A 266 -18.70 5.84 -8.02
CA ASP A 266 -19.45 6.50 -9.09
C ASP A 266 -19.32 8.02 -8.89
N SER A 267 -18.62 8.68 -9.81
CA SER A 267 -18.37 10.12 -9.77
C SER A 267 -19.54 10.97 -10.25
N GLU A 268 -20.62 10.34 -10.72
CA GLU A 268 -21.77 11.03 -11.34
C GLU A 268 -23.07 10.79 -10.55
N GLY A 269 -23.14 11.40 -9.37
CA GLY A 269 -24.42 11.64 -8.69
C GLY A 269 -24.69 13.13 -8.60
N PRO A 270 -25.94 13.62 -8.64
CA PRO A 270 -26.25 15.03 -8.38
C PRO A 270 -25.67 15.44 -7.01
N ALA A 271 -25.09 16.66 -6.96
CA ALA A 271 -24.46 17.20 -5.77
C ALA A 271 -25.35 17.00 -4.53
N GLY A 272 -24.86 16.25 -3.54
CA GLY A 272 -25.52 16.07 -2.24
C GLY A 272 -26.04 14.67 -1.92
N VAL A 273 -25.99 13.71 -2.83
CA VAL A 273 -26.39 12.31 -2.54
C VAL A 273 -25.17 11.42 -2.71
N HIS A 274 -24.56 10.98 -1.61
CA HIS A 274 -23.61 9.87 -1.62
C HIS A 274 -24.35 8.59 -2.02
N LYS A 275 -24.39 8.30 -3.32
CA LYS A 275 -24.81 6.99 -3.79
C LYS A 275 -23.76 5.98 -3.36
N GLY A 276 -24.21 4.91 -2.69
CA GLY A 276 -23.36 3.84 -2.18
C GLY A 276 -22.46 3.24 -3.25
N TYR A 277 -21.38 2.62 -2.80
CA TYR A 277 -20.43 1.90 -3.65
C TYR A 277 -21.13 0.86 -4.49
N THR A 278 -20.93 0.90 -5.79
CA THR A 278 -21.34 -0.19 -6.68
C THR A 278 -20.22 -1.22 -6.76
N LYS A 279 -20.59 -2.51 -6.66
CA LYS A 279 -19.65 -3.62 -6.90
C LYS A 279 -19.00 -3.44 -8.28
N ILE A 280 -17.70 -3.72 -8.37
CA ILE A 280 -17.02 -3.84 -9.66
C ILE A 280 -17.76 -4.90 -10.48
N PRO A 281 -18.29 -4.59 -11.68
CA PRO A 281 -18.84 -5.61 -12.54
C PRO A 281 -17.75 -6.65 -12.83
N ARG A 282 -18.06 -7.93 -12.76
CA ARG A 282 -17.12 -9.04 -13.02
C ARG A 282 -16.51 -8.91 -14.42
N PRO A 283 -15.27 -8.43 -14.61
CA PRO A 283 -14.70 -8.29 -15.94
C PRO A 283 -13.82 -9.46 -16.37
N TYR A 284 -13.59 -10.44 -15.50
CA TYR A 284 -12.53 -11.42 -15.71
C TYR A 284 -12.93 -12.88 -15.77
N LEU A 285 -14.22 -13.17 -15.74
CA LEU A 285 -14.71 -14.50 -16.04
C LEU A 285 -15.39 -14.47 -17.41
N GLN A 286 -14.63 -14.54 -18.49
CA GLN A 286 -15.16 -15.15 -19.69
C GLN A 286 -15.24 -16.64 -19.38
N ASP A 287 -16.38 -17.05 -18.87
CA ASP A 287 -16.80 -18.44 -18.91
C ASP A 287 -16.96 -18.82 -20.38
N THR A 288 -15.99 -19.51 -20.93
CA THR A 288 -16.03 -20.01 -22.31
C THR A 288 -16.92 -21.26 -22.42
N ARG A 289 -17.61 -21.66 -21.37
CA ARG A 289 -18.54 -22.80 -21.40
C ARG A 289 -19.65 -22.60 -20.37
N THR A 290 -20.77 -22.06 -20.78
CA THR A 290 -22.12 -22.54 -20.53
C THR A 290 -23.13 -21.43 -20.84
N THR A 291 -24.04 -21.74 -21.74
CA THR A 291 -25.25 -20.97 -22.11
C THR A 291 -26.37 -21.17 -21.10
N ASP A 292 -26.09 -21.33 -19.83
CA ASP A 292 -27.12 -21.52 -18.83
C ASP A 292 -27.41 -20.21 -18.06
N LYS A 293 -28.65 -19.80 -18.14
CA LYS A 293 -29.22 -18.68 -17.40
C LYS A 293 -28.96 -18.88 -15.90
N PRO A 294 -28.62 -17.83 -15.13
CA PRO A 294 -28.45 -17.96 -13.68
C PRO A 294 -29.77 -18.36 -13.04
N SER A 295 -29.88 -19.60 -12.62
CA SER A 295 -30.95 -20.06 -11.75
C SER A 295 -30.80 -19.36 -10.38
N HIS A 296 -31.85 -18.75 -9.89
CA HIS A 296 -31.95 -18.07 -8.60
C HIS A 296 -31.88 -19.03 -7.38
N SER A 297 -30.83 -19.84 -7.27
CA SER A 297 -30.60 -20.69 -6.09
C SER A 297 -29.14 -21.08 -5.96
N SER A 298 -28.21 -20.13 -5.89
CA SER A 298 -26.86 -20.45 -5.39
C SER A 298 -26.88 -20.30 -3.86
N SER A 299 -26.83 -21.43 -3.20
CA SER A 299 -26.62 -21.58 -1.77
C SER A 299 -25.51 -20.64 -1.26
N ASN A 300 -25.68 -20.10 -0.08
CA ASN A 300 -24.82 -19.18 0.68
C ASN A 300 -23.38 -19.69 0.94
N GLN A 301 -22.97 -20.79 0.28
CA GLN A 301 -21.76 -21.58 0.63
C GLN A 301 -20.43 -21.03 0.08
N ASN A 302 -20.44 -20.03 -0.83
CA ASN A 302 -19.21 -19.53 -1.47
C ASN A 302 -19.03 -18.01 -1.35
N ARG A 303 -19.53 -17.41 -0.27
CA ARG A 303 -19.33 -15.97 0.00
C ARG A 303 -18.29 -15.78 1.09
N VAL A 304 -17.27 -14.96 0.80
CA VAL A 304 -16.33 -14.54 1.83
C VAL A 304 -16.99 -13.53 2.75
N GLY A 305 -16.89 -13.78 4.04
CA GLY A 305 -17.47 -12.93 5.09
C GLY A 305 -16.62 -11.68 5.36
N MET A 306 -16.22 -11.51 6.58
CA MET A 306 -15.33 -10.44 7.01
C MET A 306 -13.87 -10.83 6.69
N MET A 307 -13.11 -9.86 6.17
CA MET A 307 -11.68 -10.04 5.94
C MET A 307 -10.89 -9.01 6.74
N VAL A 308 -9.79 -9.44 7.35
CA VAL A 308 -8.89 -8.57 8.12
C VAL A 308 -7.43 -8.97 7.91
N SER A 309 -6.54 -7.99 7.88
CA SER A 309 -5.10 -8.22 7.96
C SER A 309 -4.73 -8.54 9.41
N LEU A 310 -3.90 -9.56 9.62
CA LEU A 310 -3.39 -9.96 10.94
C LEU A 310 -2.03 -9.34 11.21
N ASP A 311 -1.17 -9.29 10.20
CA ASP A 311 0.16 -8.70 10.24
C ASP A 311 0.53 -8.05 8.92
N HIS A 312 1.68 -7.39 8.88
CA HIS A 312 2.31 -6.89 7.66
C HIS A 312 3.83 -6.78 7.86
N THR A 313 4.58 -7.47 7.02
CA THR A 313 6.04 -7.44 7.00
C THR A 313 6.54 -6.82 5.71
N ILE A 314 7.52 -5.91 5.79
CA ILE A 314 8.19 -5.31 4.64
C ILE A 314 9.69 -5.45 4.80
N TYR A 315 10.36 -5.94 3.75
CA TYR A 315 11.80 -5.87 3.55
C TYR A 315 12.09 -4.86 2.45
N PHE A 316 12.80 -3.78 2.79
CA PHE A 316 13.19 -2.72 1.86
C PHE A 316 14.57 -3.06 1.27
N HIS A 317 14.61 -3.42 -0.01
CA HIS A 317 15.86 -3.80 -0.69
C HIS A 317 16.61 -2.59 -1.22
N CYS A 318 15.88 -1.56 -1.67
CA CYS A 318 16.46 -0.33 -2.22
C CYS A 318 15.75 0.91 -1.63
N PRO A 319 16.05 1.32 -0.36
CA PRO A 319 15.30 2.36 0.32
C PRO A 319 15.47 3.77 -0.24
N ARG A 320 16.36 3.97 -1.22
CA ARG A 320 16.67 5.28 -1.84
C ARG A 320 16.48 5.33 -3.36
N GLY A 321 16.37 4.21 -4.03
CA GLY A 321 16.51 4.11 -5.49
C GLY A 321 15.19 4.23 -6.25
N PHE A 322 14.14 4.85 -5.69
CA PHE A 322 12.83 4.93 -6.35
C PHE A 322 12.07 6.20 -5.96
N GLN A 323 11.04 6.50 -6.74
CA GLN A 323 10.08 7.56 -6.49
C GLN A 323 8.68 6.93 -6.34
N ALA A 324 8.03 7.13 -5.20
CA ALA A 324 6.73 6.52 -4.92
C ALA A 324 5.57 7.18 -5.69
N ASP A 325 5.79 8.33 -6.30
CA ASP A 325 4.91 9.02 -7.23
C ASP A 325 5.15 8.63 -8.71
N GLU A 326 6.06 7.71 -8.96
CA GLU A 326 6.19 6.98 -10.22
C GLU A 326 5.52 5.60 -10.13
N TRP A 327 5.17 5.03 -11.28
CA TRP A 327 4.58 3.71 -11.33
C TRP A 327 5.53 2.62 -10.85
N MET A 328 5.09 1.84 -9.88
CA MET A 328 5.76 0.65 -9.36
C MET A 328 4.90 -0.57 -9.66
N LEU A 329 5.53 -1.66 -10.14
CA LEU A 329 4.84 -2.93 -10.35
C LEU A 329 4.84 -3.73 -9.06
N ALA A 330 3.67 -4.18 -8.62
CA ALA A 330 3.52 -5.14 -7.56
C ALA A 330 2.99 -6.48 -8.12
N GLU A 331 3.68 -7.57 -7.79
CA GLU A 331 3.23 -8.95 -8.03
C GLU A 331 2.86 -9.59 -6.72
N VAL A 332 1.61 -10.07 -6.63
CA VAL A 332 1.04 -10.68 -5.43
C VAL A 332 0.81 -12.16 -5.68
N GLN A 333 1.17 -12.98 -4.70
CA GLN A 333 0.98 -14.43 -4.74
C GLN A 333 0.42 -14.93 -3.41
N ASN A 334 -0.68 -15.69 -3.47
CA ASN A 334 -1.18 -16.44 -2.33
C ASN A 334 -0.52 -17.83 -2.29
N HIS A 335 0.32 -18.09 -1.29
CA HIS A 335 1.05 -19.35 -1.17
C HIS A 335 0.25 -20.43 -0.45
N TRP A 336 -0.56 -20.02 0.51
CA TRP A 336 -1.33 -20.91 1.35
C TRP A 336 -2.65 -20.26 1.76
N ALA A 337 -3.70 -21.05 1.83
CA ALA A 337 -4.99 -20.68 2.38
C ALA A 337 -5.63 -21.90 3.06
N GLY A 338 -6.13 -21.73 4.28
CA GLY A 338 -6.77 -22.77 5.08
C GLY A 338 -7.19 -22.26 6.44
N GLU A 339 -8.12 -22.92 7.09
CA GLU A 339 -8.58 -22.59 8.45
C GLU A 339 -8.98 -21.12 8.63
N GLY A 340 -9.64 -20.54 7.59
CA GLY A 340 -10.05 -19.13 7.61
C GLY A 340 -8.91 -18.12 7.50
N ARG A 341 -7.71 -18.53 7.08
CA ARG A 341 -6.52 -17.67 6.93
C ARG A 341 -5.82 -17.89 5.60
N GLY A 342 -5.04 -16.91 5.17
CA GLY A 342 -4.21 -17.01 3.98
C GLY A 342 -2.90 -16.27 4.14
N LEU A 343 -1.82 -16.84 3.61
CA LEU A 343 -0.49 -16.26 3.58
C LEU A 343 -0.16 -15.77 2.17
N ILE A 344 0.20 -14.51 2.08
CA ILE A 344 0.41 -13.81 0.82
C ILE A 344 1.79 -13.16 0.81
N THR A 345 2.47 -13.20 -0.33
CA THR A 345 3.67 -12.39 -0.58
C THR A 345 3.41 -11.39 -1.69
N GLN A 346 4.09 -10.26 -1.61
CA GLN A 346 4.09 -9.24 -2.64
C GLN A 346 5.53 -8.80 -2.90
N LYS A 347 5.93 -8.75 -4.17
CA LYS A 347 7.19 -8.16 -4.61
C LYS A 347 6.89 -6.87 -5.34
N ILE A 348 7.67 -5.83 -5.08
CA ILE A 348 7.46 -4.51 -5.68
C ILE A 348 8.74 -4.07 -6.39
N TRP A 349 8.60 -3.74 -7.68
CA TRP A 349 9.67 -3.19 -8.50
C TRP A 349 9.37 -1.73 -8.85
N SER A 350 10.42 -0.92 -8.84
CA SER A 350 10.38 0.44 -9.37
C SER A 350 10.15 0.43 -10.89
N ARG A 351 9.90 1.61 -11.44
CA ARG A 351 9.63 1.78 -12.87
C ARG A 351 10.73 1.23 -13.78
N ASP A 352 11.97 1.30 -13.37
CA ASP A 352 13.16 0.81 -14.09
C ASP A 352 13.42 -0.70 -13.93
N GLY A 353 12.60 -1.38 -13.09
CA GLY A 353 12.71 -2.82 -12.87
C GLY A 353 13.57 -3.22 -11.68
N THR A 354 14.01 -2.30 -10.87
CA THR A 354 14.74 -2.59 -9.62
C THR A 354 13.76 -3.16 -8.58
N LEU A 355 14.06 -4.31 -7.98
CA LEU A 355 13.29 -4.87 -6.86
C LEU A 355 13.53 -3.99 -5.62
N ILE A 356 12.49 -3.23 -5.22
CA ILE A 356 12.59 -2.26 -4.13
C ILE A 356 12.10 -2.79 -2.80
N ALA A 357 11.10 -3.68 -2.81
CA ALA A 357 10.59 -4.28 -1.58
C ALA A 357 10.01 -5.68 -1.80
N THR A 358 10.00 -6.46 -0.71
CA THR A 358 9.21 -7.69 -0.57
C THR A 358 8.35 -7.56 0.67
N CYS A 359 7.04 -7.82 0.53
CA CYS A 359 6.07 -7.80 1.61
C CYS A 359 5.50 -9.18 1.85
N ILE A 360 5.13 -9.46 3.10
CA ILE A 360 4.46 -10.70 3.50
C ILE A 360 3.33 -10.32 4.44
N GLN A 361 2.15 -10.92 4.25
CA GLN A 361 0.99 -10.64 5.08
C GLN A 361 0.15 -11.89 5.29
N GLU A 362 -0.24 -12.12 6.54
CA GLU A 362 -1.30 -13.07 6.87
C GLU A 362 -2.65 -12.32 6.95
N VAL A 363 -3.68 -12.91 6.38
CA VAL A 363 -5.06 -12.39 6.43
C VAL A 363 -6.00 -13.45 6.98
N SER A 364 -7.08 -13.02 7.63
CA SER A 364 -8.22 -13.88 7.98
C SER A 364 -9.44 -13.52 7.12
N TYR A 365 -10.25 -14.54 6.74
CA TYR A 365 -11.45 -14.38 5.91
C TYR A 365 -12.56 -15.35 6.34
#